data_136173f40ae0f9a7378e65d612def3cd
#
_entry.id   136173f40ae0f9a7378e65d612def3cd
#
_cell.length_a   1.000
_cell.length_b   1.000
_cell.length_c   1.000
_cell.angle_alpha   90.00
_cell.angle_beta   90.00
_cell.angle_gamma   90.00
#
_symmetry.space_group_name_H-M   'P 1'
#
loop_
_entity.id
_entity.type
_entity.pdbx_description
1 polymer ?
#
loop_
_entity_poly.entity_id
_entity_poly.type
_entity_poly.pdbx_seq_one_letter_code
_entity_poly.pdbx_strand_id
1 'polypeptide(L)'
;MAKNRELSSIEHGLAEAIRNLKTEVIEEVTGKSESYIRKCSDPDLEQQLDHRDAVKIDKACIENGLAPYLLNSHNYIIMKELAKANLGNQSINELLVQFTISMGKLLDTIKTAKSSKGEKGEVISAAEKKEIYEALHELEDKIVKVKTSVEKS
;
A
#
# COMPACT_ATOMS: atom_id res chain seq x y z
N MET A 1 -15.95 -22.63 3.93
CA MET A 1 -15.13 -22.46 2.72
C MET A 1 -14.55 -21.07 2.71
N ALA A 2 -13.26 -20.92 2.40
CA ALA A 2 -12.69 -19.58 2.18
C ALA A 2 -13.27 -19.01 0.89
N LYS A 3 -13.89 -17.82 0.95
CA LYS A 3 -14.43 -17.15 -0.24
C LYS A 3 -13.29 -16.61 -1.10
N ASN A 4 -13.48 -16.70 -2.40
CA ASN A 4 -12.52 -16.18 -3.37
C ASN A 4 -12.65 -14.64 -3.38
N ARG A 5 -11.64 -13.94 -2.86
CA ARG A 5 -11.55 -12.47 -2.90
C ARG A 5 -10.53 -12.07 -3.96
N GLU A 6 -10.85 -11.06 -4.74
CA GLU A 6 -9.85 -10.50 -5.67
C GLU A 6 -8.65 -10.01 -4.85
N LEU A 7 -7.45 -10.42 -5.26
CA LEU A 7 -6.21 -10.00 -4.59
C LEU A 7 -6.11 -8.48 -4.57
N SER A 8 -5.74 -7.95 -3.43
CA SER A 8 -5.61 -6.50 -3.19
C SER A 8 -6.92 -5.70 -3.26
N SER A 9 -8.10 -6.37 -3.27
CA SER A 9 -9.37 -5.68 -3.03
C SER A 9 -9.50 -5.23 -1.57
N ILE A 10 -10.45 -4.34 -1.29
CA ILE A 10 -10.75 -3.89 0.09
C ILE A 10 -11.16 -5.08 0.96
N GLU A 11 -11.99 -5.97 0.44
CA GLU A 11 -12.44 -7.18 1.12
C GLU A 11 -11.29 -8.13 1.42
N HIS A 12 -10.31 -8.22 0.51
CA HIS A 12 -9.09 -9.00 0.72
C HIS A 12 -8.24 -8.37 1.82
N GLY A 13 -8.00 -7.05 1.78
CA GLY A 13 -7.25 -6.33 2.82
C GLY A 13 -7.90 -6.47 4.20
N LEU A 14 -9.23 -6.35 4.28
CA LEU A 14 -9.97 -6.55 5.53
C LEU A 14 -9.87 -7.99 6.02
N ALA A 15 -9.94 -8.99 5.13
CA ALA A 15 -9.78 -10.40 5.50
C ALA A 15 -8.37 -10.70 6.06
N GLU A 16 -7.33 -10.07 5.51
CA GLU A 16 -5.96 -10.18 6.04
C GLU A 16 -5.84 -9.52 7.42
N ALA A 17 -6.44 -8.34 7.62
CA ALA A 17 -6.48 -7.72 8.94
C ALA A 17 -7.18 -8.63 9.98
N ILE A 18 -8.35 -9.20 9.65
CA ILE A 18 -9.10 -10.12 10.51
C ILE A 18 -8.29 -11.40 10.82
N ARG A 19 -7.49 -11.87 9.87
CA ARG A 19 -6.66 -13.09 10.07
C ARG A 19 -5.51 -12.86 11.02
N ASN A 20 -4.91 -11.67 10.99
CA ASN A 20 -3.65 -11.38 11.67
C ASN A 20 -3.82 -10.60 12.98
N LEU A 21 -4.91 -9.82 13.13
CA LEU A 21 -5.28 -9.19 14.40
C LEU A 21 -6.14 -10.13 15.25
N LYS A 22 -6.03 -9.99 16.56
CA LYS A 22 -6.97 -10.65 17.48
C LYS A 22 -8.34 -10.02 17.36
N THR A 23 -9.38 -10.85 17.47
CA THR A 23 -10.79 -10.40 17.39
C THR A 23 -11.09 -9.31 18.41
N GLU A 24 -10.60 -9.46 19.64
CA GLU A 24 -10.84 -8.51 20.72
C GLU A 24 -10.32 -7.10 20.37
N VAL A 25 -9.17 -7.02 19.69
CA VAL A 25 -8.60 -5.74 19.25
C VAL A 25 -9.49 -5.08 18.19
N ILE A 26 -10.01 -5.85 17.24
CA ILE A 26 -10.90 -5.33 16.20
C ILE A 26 -12.21 -4.81 16.81
N GLU A 27 -12.80 -5.57 17.72
CA GLU A 27 -14.02 -5.18 18.43
C GLU A 27 -13.81 -3.93 19.31
N GLU A 28 -12.68 -3.84 20.00
CA GLU A 28 -12.31 -2.70 20.82
C GLU A 28 -12.18 -1.41 20.00
N VAL A 29 -11.43 -1.45 18.88
CA VAL A 29 -11.14 -0.24 18.09
C VAL A 29 -12.33 0.21 17.24
N THR A 30 -13.19 -0.71 16.80
CA THR A 30 -14.32 -0.39 15.92
C THR A 30 -15.64 -0.25 16.66
N GLY A 31 -15.78 -0.89 17.84
CA GLY A 31 -17.07 -1.07 18.52
C GLY A 31 -18.05 -1.96 17.77
N LYS A 32 -17.58 -2.73 16.80
CA LYS A 32 -18.38 -3.64 15.98
C LYS A 32 -18.01 -5.09 16.28
N SER A 33 -19.02 -5.98 16.22
CA SER A 33 -18.75 -7.41 16.41
C SER A 33 -17.91 -7.99 15.27
N GLU A 34 -17.10 -9.02 15.59
CA GLU A 34 -16.34 -9.77 14.59
C GLU A 34 -17.23 -10.25 13.44
N SER A 35 -18.44 -10.75 13.76
CA SER A 35 -19.40 -11.22 12.75
C SER A 35 -19.77 -10.11 11.75
N TYR A 36 -19.95 -8.87 12.20
CA TYR A 36 -20.22 -7.73 11.32
C TYR A 36 -18.99 -7.43 10.44
N ILE A 37 -17.81 -7.35 11.03
CA ILE A 37 -16.57 -7.06 10.29
C ILE A 37 -16.28 -8.15 9.24
N ARG A 38 -16.52 -9.43 9.58
CA ARG A 38 -16.41 -10.55 8.61
C ARG A 38 -17.39 -10.41 7.44
N LYS A 39 -18.61 -9.94 7.68
CA LYS A 39 -19.57 -9.65 6.61
C LYS A 39 -19.07 -8.52 5.69
N CYS A 40 -18.45 -7.48 6.25
CA CYS A 40 -17.83 -6.41 5.45
C CYS A 40 -16.65 -6.90 4.58
N SER A 41 -16.03 -8.03 4.93
CA SER A 41 -14.97 -8.65 4.11
C SER A 41 -15.49 -9.66 3.07
N ASP A 42 -16.80 -9.79 2.95
CA ASP A 42 -17.44 -10.72 2.03
C ASP A 42 -17.91 -9.96 0.77
N PRO A 43 -17.31 -10.22 -0.41
CA PRO A 43 -17.64 -9.50 -1.63
C PRO A 43 -19.08 -9.77 -2.15
N ASP A 44 -19.73 -10.82 -1.66
CA ASP A 44 -21.11 -11.19 -2.05
C ASP A 44 -22.18 -10.52 -1.18
N LEU A 45 -21.76 -9.74 -0.17
CA LEU A 45 -22.64 -9.04 0.76
C LEU A 45 -22.58 -7.52 0.55
N GLU A 46 -23.69 -6.84 0.83
CA GLU A 46 -23.79 -5.37 0.69
C GLU A 46 -23.15 -4.61 1.85
N GLN A 47 -22.80 -5.30 2.94
CA GLN A 47 -22.19 -4.67 4.11
C GLN A 47 -20.81 -4.12 3.75
N GLN A 48 -20.63 -2.84 4.01
CA GLN A 48 -19.35 -2.17 3.80
C GLN A 48 -18.77 -1.67 5.13
N LEU A 49 -17.45 -1.64 5.23
CA LEU A 49 -16.76 -1.08 6.36
C LEU A 49 -16.77 0.45 6.28
N ASP A 50 -17.12 1.11 7.39
CA ASP A 50 -16.97 2.55 7.49
C ASP A 50 -15.50 2.95 7.35
N HIS A 51 -15.25 4.05 6.65
CA HIS A 51 -13.88 4.54 6.42
C HIS A 51 -13.12 4.83 7.72
N ARG A 52 -13.80 5.35 8.75
CA ARG A 52 -13.17 5.62 10.05
C ARG A 52 -12.78 4.32 10.75
N ASP A 53 -13.58 3.28 10.62
CA ASP A 53 -13.27 1.96 11.18
C ASP A 53 -12.12 1.30 10.40
N ALA A 54 -12.03 1.51 9.09
CA ALA A 54 -10.86 1.09 8.30
C ALA A 54 -9.56 1.72 8.82
N VAL A 55 -9.56 3.03 9.07
CA VAL A 55 -8.40 3.75 9.64
C VAL A 55 -8.02 3.22 11.03
N LYS A 56 -9.01 2.92 11.89
CA LYS A 56 -8.75 2.37 13.23
C LYS A 56 -8.14 0.97 13.16
N ILE A 57 -8.64 0.12 12.25
CA ILE A 57 -8.11 -1.24 12.05
C ILE A 57 -6.67 -1.16 11.55
N ASP A 58 -6.37 -0.33 10.56
CA ASP A 58 -5.00 -0.16 10.05
C ASP A 58 -4.05 0.40 11.12
N LYS A 59 -4.51 1.34 11.93
CA LYS A 59 -3.73 1.82 13.07
C LYS A 59 -3.42 0.69 14.05
N ALA A 60 -4.40 -0.13 14.40
CA ALA A 60 -4.20 -1.30 15.27
C ALA A 60 -3.25 -2.33 14.62
N CYS A 61 -3.31 -2.52 13.29
CA CYS A 61 -2.34 -3.35 12.58
C CYS A 61 -0.91 -2.85 12.78
N ILE A 62 -0.66 -1.55 12.56
CA ILE A 62 0.66 -0.93 12.73
C ILE A 62 1.15 -1.05 14.18
N GLU A 63 0.30 -0.79 15.16
CA GLU A 63 0.62 -0.90 16.58
C GLU A 63 0.99 -2.34 17.00
N ASN A 64 0.50 -3.34 16.26
CA ASN A 64 0.84 -4.76 16.44
C ASN A 64 1.96 -5.25 15.50
N GLY A 65 2.69 -4.35 14.82
CA GLY A 65 3.79 -4.69 13.94
C GLY A 65 3.37 -5.32 12.61
N LEU A 66 2.10 -5.15 12.22
CA LEU A 66 1.53 -5.64 10.97
C LEU A 66 1.47 -4.54 9.90
N ALA A 67 1.26 -4.93 8.66
CA ALA A 67 1.04 -3.98 7.57
C ALA A 67 -0.35 -3.31 7.67
N PRO A 68 -0.51 -2.05 7.21
CA PRO A 68 -1.81 -1.40 7.08
C PRO A 68 -2.55 -1.97 5.86
N TYR A 69 -3.23 -3.08 6.03
CA TYR A 69 -3.79 -3.87 4.93
C TYR A 69 -4.84 -3.12 4.10
N LEU A 70 -5.70 -2.32 4.75
CA LEU A 70 -6.77 -1.57 4.06
C LEU A 70 -6.19 -0.37 3.29
N LEU A 71 -5.24 0.35 3.89
CA LEU A 71 -4.53 1.43 3.20
C LEU A 71 -3.78 0.91 1.98
N ASN A 72 -3.11 -0.24 2.11
CA ASN A 72 -2.41 -0.88 1.01
C ASN A 72 -3.38 -1.28 -0.13
N SER A 73 -4.57 -1.80 0.21
CA SER A 73 -5.60 -2.12 -0.77
C SER A 73 -6.14 -0.86 -1.47
N HIS A 74 -6.45 0.20 -0.72
CA HIS A 74 -6.87 1.49 -1.28
C HIS A 74 -5.82 2.05 -2.24
N ASN A 75 -4.58 2.12 -1.79
CA ASN A 75 -3.48 2.63 -2.60
C ASN A 75 -3.33 1.80 -3.89
N TYR A 76 -3.35 0.47 -3.79
CA TYR A 76 -3.27 -0.41 -4.95
C TYR A 76 -4.40 -0.16 -5.96
N ILE A 77 -5.65 -0.06 -5.52
CA ILE A 77 -6.80 0.19 -6.39
C ILE A 77 -6.67 1.52 -7.14
N ILE A 78 -6.35 2.60 -6.41
CA ILE A 78 -6.19 3.94 -7.00
C ILE A 78 -5.04 3.95 -8.00
N MET A 79 -3.89 3.40 -7.63
CA MET A 79 -2.71 3.36 -8.50
C MET A 79 -2.92 2.45 -9.71
N LYS A 80 -3.68 1.35 -9.57
CA LYS A 80 -4.07 0.48 -10.69
C LYS A 80 -4.90 1.25 -11.74
N GLU A 81 -5.86 2.07 -11.31
CA GLU A 81 -6.66 2.88 -12.23
C GLU A 81 -5.81 3.98 -12.91
N LEU A 82 -4.92 4.65 -12.17
CA LEU A 82 -3.98 5.62 -12.73
C LEU A 82 -3.02 4.96 -13.73
N ALA A 83 -2.52 3.78 -13.41
CA ALA A 83 -1.63 3.03 -14.29
C ALA A 83 -2.32 2.57 -15.58
N LYS A 84 -3.59 2.18 -15.53
CA LYS A 84 -4.37 1.84 -16.74
C LYS A 84 -4.43 3.01 -17.73
N ALA A 85 -4.56 4.23 -17.23
CA ALA A 85 -4.61 5.43 -18.06
C ALA A 85 -3.24 5.75 -18.73
N ASN A 86 -2.13 5.32 -18.10
CA ASN A 86 -0.76 5.65 -18.50
C ASN A 86 0.04 4.46 -19.07
N LEU A 87 -0.50 3.25 -19.05
CA LEU A 87 0.12 2.08 -19.67
C LEU A 87 -0.04 2.15 -21.20
N GLY A 88 0.84 2.88 -21.87
CA GLY A 88 1.17 2.57 -23.26
C GLY A 88 1.63 1.11 -23.36
N ASN A 89 1.89 0.60 -24.58
CA ASN A 89 2.32 -0.78 -24.86
C ASN A 89 3.74 -1.10 -24.31
N GLN A 90 4.00 -0.81 -23.04
CA GLN A 90 5.29 -1.14 -22.42
C GLN A 90 5.33 -2.60 -22.01
N SER A 91 6.38 -3.30 -22.40
CA SER A 91 6.62 -4.68 -21.99
C SER A 91 7.00 -4.76 -20.50
N ILE A 92 6.74 -5.91 -19.86
CA ILE A 92 7.17 -6.17 -18.47
C ILE A 92 8.67 -5.91 -18.30
N ASN A 93 9.49 -6.31 -19.28
CA ASN A 93 10.95 -6.11 -19.23
C ASN A 93 11.32 -4.63 -19.21
N GLU A 94 10.67 -3.79 -20.01
CA GLU A 94 10.90 -2.34 -20.00
C GLU A 94 10.48 -1.72 -18.64
N LEU A 95 9.37 -2.16 -18.09
CA LEU A 95 8.90 -1.72 -16.77
C LEU A 95 9.88 -2.13 -15.65
N LEU A 96 10.44 -3.34 -15.70
CA LEU A 96 11.46 -3.79 -14.75
C LEU A 96 12.75 -2.98 -14.84
N VAL A 97 13.19 -2.64 -16.05
CA VAL A 97 14.35 -1.76 -16.25
C VAL A 97 14.08 -0.37 -15.64
N GLN A 98 12.90 0.22 -15.92
CA GLN A 98 12.53 1.51 -15.35
C GLN A 98 12.43 1.46 -13.80
N PHE A 99 11.89 0.38 -13.25
CA PHE A 99 11.85 0.16 -11.82
C PHE A 99 13.25 0.13 -11.20
N THR A 100 14.18 -0.59 -11.82
CA THR A 100 15.58 -0.66 -11.37
C THR A 100 16.26 0.71 -11.39
N ILE A 101 16.01 1.51 -12.44
CA ILE A 101 16.53 2.88 -12.54
C ILE A 101 15.98 3.77 -11.43
N SER A 102 14.64 3.73 -11.18
CA SER A 102 14.01 4.52 -10.11
C SER A 102 14.51 4.09 -8.73
N MET A 103 14.77 2.79 -8.51
CA MET A 103 15.39 2.30 -7.27
C MET A 103 16.81 2.84 -7.08
N GLY A 104 17.61 2.86 -8.15
CA GLY A 104 18.96 3.45 -8.12
C GLY A 104 18.92 4.93 -7.75
N LYS A 105 18.00 5.69 -8.35
CA LYS A 105 17.75 7.10 -8.03
C LYS A 105 17.41 7.32 -6.56
N LEU A 106 16.48 6.54 -6.01
CA LEU A 106 16.10 6.62 -4.60
C LEU A 106 17.31 6.37 -3.68
N LEU A 107 18.11 5.34 -3.99
CA LEU A 107 19.31 5.03 -3.23
C LEU A 107 20.33 6.19 -3.25
N ASP A 108 20.56 6.79 -4.41
CA ASP A 108 21.46 7.93 -4.54
C ASP A 108 20.94 9.17 -3.81
N THR A 109 19.65 9.45 -3.88
CA THR A 109 19.00 10.55 -3.15
C THR A 109 19.17 10.37 -1.64
N ILE A 110 18.90 9.17 -1.10
CA ILE A 110 19.09 8.89 0.33
C ILE A 110 20.57 8.99 0.74
N LYS A 111 21.48 8.50 -0.10
CA LYS A 111 22.91 8.53 0.15
C LYS A 111 23.44 9.96 0.19
N THR A 112 22.97 10.81 -0.72
CA THR A 112 23.32 12.23 -0.77
C THR A 112 22.79 12.97 0.45
N ALA A 113 21.54 12.76 0.81
CA ALA A 113 20.90 13.37 1.97
C ALA A 113 21.58 12.99 3.31
N LYS A 114 22.13 11.76 3.41
CA LYS A 114 22.85 11.29 4.60
C LYS A 114 24.35 11.57 4.56
N SER A 115 24.87 12.18 3.50
CA SER A 115 26.29 12.50 3.41
C SER A 115 26.62 13.73 4.24
N SER A 116 27.87 13.82 4.73
CA SER A 116 28.41 15.00 5.44
C SER A 116 28.37 16.27 4.56
N LYS A 117 28.10 16.14 3.27
CA LYS A 117 27.99 17.24 2.29
C LYS A 117 26.53 17.68 2.08
N GLY A 118 25.54 17.03 2.72
CA GLY A 118 24.15 17.49 2.70
C GLY A 118 23.98 18.84 3.41
N GLU A 119 22.86 19.54 3.17
CA GLU A 119 22.58 20.88 3.70
C GLU A 119 22.75 21.00 5.23
N LYS A 120 22.49 19.92 5.97
CA LYS A 120 22.56 19.84 7.44
C LYS A 120 23.51 18.73 7.95
N GLY A 121 24.42 18.24 7.10
CA GLY A 121 25.29 17.12 7.43
C GLY A 121 24.51 15.81 7.52
N GLU A 122 24.63 15.06 8.63
CA GLU A 122 23.96 13.77 8.81
C GLU A 122 22.43 13.89 9.08
N VAL A 123 21.93 15.10 9.35
CA VAL A 123 20.51 15.34 9.63
C VAL A 123 19.81 15.74 8.34
N ILE A 124 18.87 14.89 7.89
CA ILE A 124 18.10 15.12 6.66
C ILE A 124 17.26 16.39 6.80
N SER A 125 17.49 17.37 5.94
CA SER A 125 16.76 18.65 5.87
C SER A 125 15.32 18.44 5.34
N ALA A 126 14.46 19.44 5.47
CA ALA A 126 13.10 19.39 4.94
C ALA A 126 13.09 19.29 3.40
N ALA A 127 14.03 19.92 2.72
CA ALA A 127 14.17 19.84 1.26
C ALA A 127 14.58 18.42 0.83
N GLU A 128 15.58 17.85 1.47
CA GLU A 128 16.03 16.49 1.21
C GLU A 128 14.95 15.44 1.51
N LYS A 129 14.15 15.63 2.57
CA LYS A 129 12.99 14.79 2.83
C LYS A 129 12.00 14.83 1.68
N LYS A 130 11.72 16.02 1.13
CA LYS A 130 10.82 16.19 -0.01
C LYS A 130 11.34 15.42 -1.23
N GLU A 131 12.62 15.55 -1.56
CA GLU A 131 13.26 14.84 -2.68
C GLU A 131 13.19 13.31 -2.50
N ILE A 132 13.42 12.82 -1.27
CA ILE A 132 13.27 11.39 -0.96
C ILE A 132 11.83 10.94 -1.16
N TYR A 133 10.84 11.70 -0.70
CA TYR A 133 9.43 11.35 -0.91
C TYR A 133 9.03 11.37 -2.40
N GLU A 134 9.52 12.32 -3.18
CA GLU A 134 9.28 12.35 -4.64
C GLU A 134 9.87 11.12 -5.32
N ALA A 135 11.09 10.71 -4.96
CA ALA A 135 11.71 9.50 -5.47
C ALA A 135 10.99 8.21 -5.03
N LEU A 136 10.45 8.17 -3.80
CA LEU A 136 9.61 7.08 -3.33
C LEU A 136 8.32 6.98 -4.13
N HIS A 137 7.61 8.08 -4.37
CA HIS A 137 6.40 8.08 -5.18
C HIS A 137 6.66 7.62 -6.62
N GLU A 138 7.79 8.03 -7.23
CA GLU A 138 8.17 7.53 -8.55
C GLU A 138 8.34 6.01 -8.55
N LEU A 139 8.95 5.46 -7.51
CA LEU A 139 9.15 4.01 -7.36
C LEU A 139 7.83 3.26 -7.15
N GLU A 140 6.94 3.79 -6.31
CA GLU A 140 5.59 3.25 -6.06
C GLU A 140 4.77 3.17 -7.35
N ASP A 141 4.80 4.22 -8.19
CA ASP A 141 4.16 4.23 -9.51
C ASP A 141 4.68 3.09 -10.41
N LYS A 142 6.00 2.86 -10.42
CA LYS A 142 6.60 1.76 -11.20
C LYS A 142 6.18 0.38 -10.68
N ILE A 143 6.10 0.20 -9.35
CA ILE A 143 5.62 -1.05 -8.74
C ILE A 143 4.21 -1.36 -9.21
N VAL A 144 3.32 -0.38 -9.21
CA VAL A 144 1.93 -0.57 -9.65
C VAL A 144 1.87 -0.93 -11.13
N LYS A 145 2.65 -0.25 -11.98
CA LYS A 145 2.71 -0.56 -13.42
C LYS A 145 3.17 -2.00 -13.67
N VAL A 146 4.20 -2.47 -12.97
CA VAL A 146 4.66 -3.86 -13.06
C VAL A 146 3.57 -4.83 -12.63
N LYS A 147 2.95 -4.61 -11.47
CA LYS A 147 1.83 -5.46 -10.98
C LYS A 147 0.69 -5.51 -11.99
N THR A 148 0.26 -4.37 -12.52
CA THR A 148 -0.84 -4.30 -13.50
C THR A 148 -0.48 -4.98 -14.82
N SER A 149 0.79 -4.93 -15.24
CA SER A 149 1.24 -5.62 -16.44
C SER A 149 1.26 -7.14 -16.27
N VAL A 150 1.66 -7.64 -15.09
CA VAL A 150 1.63 -9.08 -14.76
C VAL A 150 0.18 -9.60 -14.73
N GLU A 151 -0.78 -8.83 -14.19
CA GLU A 151 -2.19 -9.23 -14.17
C GLU A 151 -2.85 -9.32 -15.56
N LYS A 152 -2.28 -8.64 -16.57
CA LYS A 152 -2.78 -8.65 -17.95
C LYS A 152 -2.13 -9.71 -18.84
N SER A 153 -1.08 -10.36 -18.35
CA SER A 153 -0.33 -11.40 -19.07
C SER A 153 -0.90 -12.79 -18.82
#